data_be9ae5b5a58f3cab7aa446852d72cae4
#
_entry.id   be9ae5b5a58f3cab7aa446852d72cae4
#
_cell.length_a   1.000
_cell.length_b   1.000
_cell.length_c   1.000
_cell.angle_alpha   90.00
_cell.angle_beta   90.00
_cell.angle_gamma   90.00
#
_symmetry.space_group_name_H-M   'P 1'
#
loop_
_entity.id
_entity.type
_entity.pdbx_description
1 polymer ?
#
loop_
_entity_poly.entity_id
_entity_poly.type
_entity_poly.pdbx_seq_one_letter_code
_entity_poly.pdbx_strand_id
1 'polypeptide(L)'
;LLNRVLEKTGKENILEVWPNLEVYFHGGVNFNPYREQYKKLIPKKDFKYYETYNASEGFFALQDINACLDLLLMLDYGIFYEFIPMSDYNGEDSVAIALSEVKKEENYAVVISTNGGLWRYLIGDTVKFTSLAPYRIRITGRTKHHINVFGEELIIENAEEALKLACKKTKATITDYTVGPIFMDGKKQGSHE
;
A
#
# COMPACT_ATOMS: atom_id res chain seq x y z
N LEU A 1 -10.33 -3.05 -17.29
CA LEU A 1 -9.69 -3.19 -18.59
C LEU A 1 -9.61 -4.66 -19.03
N LEU A 2 -8.94 -5.55 -18.27
CA LEU A 2 -8.70 -6.96 -18.65
C LEU A 2 -10.00 -7.71 -18.97
N ASN A 3 -11.01 -7.64 -18.12
CA ASN A 3 -12.32 -8.28 -18.36
C ASN A 3 -12.94 -7.80 -19.68
N ARG A 4 -12.87 -6.50 -19.97
CA ARG A 4 -13.39 -5.95 -21.23
C ARG A 4 -12.63 -6.45 -22.47
N VAL A 5 -11.33 -6.74 -22.33
CA VAL A 5 -10.55 -7.36 -23.40
C VAL A 5 -11.02 -8.79 -23.65
N LEU A 6 -11.22 -9.57 -22.59
CA LEU A 6 -11.73 -10.94 -22.70
C LEU A 6 -13.13 -10.99 -23.33
N GLU A 7 -14.03 -10.14 -22.88
CA GLU A 7 -15.38 -10.00 -23.46
C GLU A 7 -15.33 -9.68 -24.96
N LYS A 8 -14.44 -8.75 -25.38
CA LYS A 8 -14.32 -8.37 -26.79
C LYS A 8 -13.65 -9.42 -27.67
N THR A 9 -12.73 -10.19 -27.11
CA THR A 9 -11.98 -11.20 -27.86
C THR A 9 -12.58 -12.58 -27.82
N GLY A 10 -13.52 -12.83 -26.90
CA GLY A 10 -14.10 -14.15 -26.65
C GLY A 10 -13.10 -15.15 -26.07
N LYS A 11 -12.01 -14.66 -25.47
CA LYS A 11 -10.95 -15.48 -24.88
C LYS A 11 -11.23 -15.76 -23.41
N GLU A 12 -10.74 -16.89 -22.90
CA GLU A 12 -10.95 -17.30 -21.51
C GLU A 12 -9.99 -16.62 -20.53
N ASN A 13 -8.77 -16.32 -20.99
CA ASN A 13 -7.73 -15.69 -20.17
C ASN A 13 -6.84 -14.75 -20.99
N ILE A 14 -6.09 -13.92 -20.28
CA ILE A 14 -5.27 -12.86 -20.88
C ILE A 14 -4.08 -13.42 -21.69
N LEU A 15 -3.56 -14.58 -21.34
CA LEU A 15 -2.42 -15.17 -22.07
C LEU A 15 -2.81 -15.67 -23.47
N GLU A 16 -4.09 -15.93 -23.72
CA GLU A 16 -4.57 -16.21 -25.06
C GLU A 16 -4.63 -14.97 -25.97
N VAL A 17 -4.66 -13.78 -25.36
CA VAL A 17 -4.61 -12.49 -26.05
C VAL A 17 -3.16 -12.01 -26.15
N TRP A 18 -2.42 -12.12 -25.06
CA TRP A 18 -1.00 -11.69 -24.95
C TRP A 18 -0.13 -12.83 -24.43
N PRO A 19 0.25 -13.78 -25.30
CA PRO A 19 0.98 -15.00 -24.89
C PRO A 19 2.37 -14.72 -24.30
N ASN A 20 2.97 -13.60 -24.66
CA ASN A 20 4.30 -13.20 -24.20
C ASN A 20 4.29 -12.30 -22.95
N LEU A 21 3.13 -12.20 -22.27
CA LEU A 21 3.04 -11.43 -21.03
C LEU A 21 3.85 -12.14 -19.92
N GLU A 22 4.78 -11.43 -19.29
CA GLU A 22 5.70 -11.99 -18.29
C GLU A 22 5.55 -11.37 -16.91
N VAL A 23 5.17 -10.09 -16.86
CA VAL A 23 5.16 -9.30 -15.64
C VAL A 23 3.99 -8.32 -15.61
N TYR A 24 3.48 -8.08 -14.42
CA TYR A 24 2.52 -7.03 -14.14
C TYR A 24 3.08 -6.13 -13.04
N PHE A 25 3.31 -4.86 -13.38
CA PHE A 25 3.65 -3.83 -12.42
C PHE A 25 2.37 -3.18 -11.89
N HIS A 26 2.28 -3.00 -10.60
CA HIS A 26 1.14 -2.37 -9.95
C HIS A 26 1.61 -1.40 -8.85
N GLY A 27 0.76 -0.48 -8.47
CA GLY A 27 1.00 0.50 -7.42
C GLY A 27 -0.24 1.35 -7.17
N GLY A 28 -0.14 2.25 -6.20
CA GLY A 28 -1.21 3.18 -5.83
C GLY A 28 -2.29 2.62 -4.92
N VAL A 29 -2.50 1.31 -4.91
CA VAL A 29 -3.41 0.60 -3.99
C VAL A 29 -2.80 -0.72 -3.57
N ASN A 30 -3.18 -1.20 -2.38
CA ASN A 30 -2.75 -2.54 -1.96
C ASN A 30 -3.32 -3.60 -2.92
N PHE A 31 -2.43 -4.39 -3.51
CA PHE A 31 -2.79 -5.40 -4.51
C PHE A 31 -3.31 -6.71 -3.89
N ASN A 32 -3.04 -6.96 -2.62
CA ASN A 32 -3.36 -8.24 -1.98
C ASN A 32 -4.83 -8.67 -2.10
N PRO A 33 -5.84 -7.79 -1.92
CA PRO A 33 -7.24 -8.17 -2.09
C PRO A 33 -7.59 -8.64 -3.51
N TYR A 34 -6.86 -8.16 -4.51
CA TYR A 34 -7.13 -8.41 -5.94
C TYR A 34 -6.30 -9.55 -6.52
N ARG A 35 -5.27 -10.02 -5.82
CA ARG A 35 -4.27 -10.99 -6.31
C ARG A 35 -4.91 -12.27 -6.86
N GLU A 36 -5.91 -12.82 -6.20
CA GLU A 36 -6.58 -14.05 -6.66
C GLU A 36 -7.42 -13.83 -7.91
N GLN A 37 -7.98 -12.65 -8.11
CA GLN A 37 -8.69 -12.29 -9.35
C GLN A 37 -7.70 -12.24 -10.53
N TYR A 38 -6.54 -11.61 -10.33
CA TYR A 38 -5.51 -11.53 -11.36
C TYR A 38 -4.92 -12.89 -11.70
N LYS A 39 -4.73 -13.78 -10.73
CA LYS A 39 -4.29 -15.17 -10.99
C LYS A 39 -5.28 -15.95 -11.87
N LYS A 40 -6.58 -15.69 -11.74
CA LYS A 40 -7.60 -16.30 -12.63
C LYS A 40 -7.53 -15.75 -14.04
N LEU A 41 -7.31 -14.44 -14.18
CA LEU A 41 -7.18 -13.77 -15.48
C LEU A 41 -5.87 -14.11 -16.20
N ILE A 42 -4.79 -14.37 -15.43
CA ILE A 42 -3.43 -14.66 -15.90
C ILE A 42 -2.99 -15.98 -15.26
N PRO A 43 -3.45 -17.15 -15.75
CA PRO A 43 -3.22 -18.44 -15.12
C PRO A 43 -1.82 -19.03 -15.43
N LYS A 44 -0.77 -18.24 -15.20
CA LYS A 44 0.63 -18.61 -15.36
C LYS A 44 1.28 -18.76 -14.00
N LYS A 45 1.75 -19.98 -13.67
CA LYS A 45 2.30 -20.34 -12.35
C LYS A 45 3.43 -19.41 -11.89
N ASP A 46 4.33 -19.06 -12.81
CA ASP A 46 5.52 -18.25 -12.52
C ASP A 46 5.35 -16.78 -12.95
N PHE A 47 4.10 -16.33 -13.08
CA PHE A 47 3.83 -14.95 -13.46
C PHE A 47 4.26 -13.99 -12.36
N LYS A 48 4.98 -12.93 -12.75
CA LYS A 48 5.59 -11.98 -11.83
C LYS A 48 4.69 -10.79 -11.58
N TYR A 49 4.48 -10.47 -10.32
CA TYR A 49 3.79 -9.26 -9.87
C TYR A 49 4.79 -8.41 -9.09
N TYR A 50 5.05 -7.21 -9.55
CA TYR A 50 5.96 -6.26 -8.92
C TYR A 50 5.21 -5.01 -8.50
N GLU A 51 5.38 -4.64 -7.24
CA GLU A 51 4.81 -3.42 -6.69
C GLU A 51 5.80 -2.26 -6.84
N THR A 52 5.24 -1.08 -7.17
CA THR A 52 5.97 0.18 -7.23
C THR A 52 5.29 1.19 -6.33
N TYR A 53 6.09 1.99 -5.64
CA TYR A 53 5.62 3.14 -4.89
C TYR A 53 6.05 4.42 -5.62
N ASN A 54 5.09 5.00 -6.30
CA ASN A 54 5.26 6.24 -7.04
C ASN A 54 4.02 7.12 -6.89
N ALA A 55 4.23 8.42 -6.98
CA ALA A 55 3.20 9.45 -6.99
C ALA A 55 3.57 10.54 -8.01
N SER A 56 2.75 11.59 -8.11
CA SER A 56 3.06 12.75 -8.96
C SER A 56 4.36 13.44 -8.54
N GLU A 57 4.70 13.36 -7.25
CA GLU A 57 5.86 13.95 -6.62
C GLU A 57 7.17 13.21 -6.88
N GLY A 58 7.11 11.93 -7.23
CA GLY A 58 8.31 11.15 -7.49
C GLY A 58 8.11 9.63 -7.51
N PHE A 59 9.23 8.94 -7.76
CA PHE A 59 9.33 7.49 -7.68
C PHE A 59 10.14 7.13 -6.43
N PHE A 60 9.52 6.46 -5.46
CA PHE A 60 10.06 6.31 -4.11
C PHE A 60 10.65 4.95 -3.82
N ALA A 61 9.95 3.89 -4.22
CA ALA A 61 10.39 2.53 -3.94
C ALA A 61 9.84 1.54 -4.97
N LEU A 62 10.49 0.39 -5.05
CA LEU A 62 10.07 -0.71 -5.91
C LEU A 62 10.33 -2.07 -5.25
N GLN A 63 9.52 -3.04 -5.59
CA GLN A 63 9.78 -4.43 -5.28
C GLN A 63 10.91 -4.94 -6.19
N ASP A 64 12.05 -5.30 -5.62
CA ASP A 64 13.23 -5.81 -6.34
C ASP A 64 13.39 -7.33 -6.19
N ILE A 65 12.72 -7.94 -5.21
CA ILE A 65 12.75 -9.38 -4.93
C ILE A 65 11.37 -9.96 -5.23
N ASN A 66 11.32 -10.96 -6.13
CA ASN A 66 10.08 -11.62 -6.47
C ASN A 66 9.43 -12.28 -5.24
N ALA A 67 8.10 -12.14 -5.12
CA ALA A 67 7.29 -12.63 -4.00
C ALA A 67 7.62 -12.02 -2.61
N CYS A 68 8.53 -11.05 -2.51
CA CYS A 68 8.73 -10.23 -1.32
C CYS A 68 7.75 -9.05 -1.37
N LEU A 69 7.06 -8.77 -0.26
CA LEU A 69 6.11 -7.64 -0.19
C LEU A 69 6.82 -6.32 0.19
N ASP A 70 8.10 -6.38 0.51
CA ASP A 70 8.88 -5.22 0.92
C ASP A 70 9.43 -4.49 -0.31
N LEU A 71 9.34 -3.18 -0.30
CA LEU A 71 9.82 -2.32 -1.37
C LEU A 71 11.20 -1.76 -1.01
N LEU A 72 12.15 -1.85 -1.92
CA LEU A 72 13.45 -1.19 -1.79
C LEU A 72 13.27 0.32 -1.92
N LEU A 73 13.66 1.07 -0.89
CA LEU A 73 13.63 2.54 -0.93
C LEU A 73 14.73 3.06 -1.86
N MET A 74 14.36 3.90 -2.82
CA MET A 74 15.26 4.44 -3.83
C MET A 74 15.92 5.72 -3.31
N LEU A 75 17.19 5.62 -2.92
CA LEU A 75 17.94 6.72 -2.29
C LEU A 75 18.73 7.58 -3.28
N ASP A 76 18.91 7.10 -4.50
CA ASP A 76 19.73 7.71 -5.55
C ASP A 76 18.94 8.44 -6.65
N TYR A 77 17.63 8.62 -6.45
CA TYR A 77 16.74 9.27 -7.42
C TYR A 77 16.59 10.79 -7.20
N GLY A 78 17.49 11.41 -6.44
CA GLY A 78 17.48 12.85 -6.18
C GLY A 78 16.38 13.31 -5.23
N ILE A 79 15.90 12.40 -4.38
CA ILE A 79 14.92 12.67 -3.35
C ILE A 79 15.60 12.56 -1.98
N PHE A 80 15.51 13.61 -1.19
CA PHE A 80 15.90 13.59 0.23
C PHE A 80 14.69 13.23 1.08
N TYR A 81 14.84 12.20 1.91
CA TYR A 81 13.77 11.66 2.75
C TYR A 81 13.94 12.05 4.20
N GLU A 82 12.85 12.49 4.80
CA GLU A 82 12.66 12.64 6.24
C GLU A 82 11.40 11.87 6.65
N PHE A 83 11.28 11.52 7.92
CA PHE A 83 10.20 10.68 8.43
C PHE A 83 9.63 11.24 9.72
N ILE A 84 8.31 11.29 9.85
CA ILE A 84 7.66 11.68 11.10
C ILE A 84 7.10 10.42 11.74
N PRO A 85 7.58 10.04 12.96
CA PRO A 85 6.98 8.92 13.69
C PRO A 85 5.48 9.15 13.87
N MET A 86 4.66 8.14 13.55
CA MET A 86 3.20 8.29 13.67
C MET A 86 2.74 8.42 15.12
N SER A 87 3.53 7.95 16.10
CA SER A 87 3.31 8.20 17.52
C SER A 87 3.34 9.68 17.89
N ASP A 88 4.14 10.47 17.17
CA ASP A 88 4.39 11.89 17.43
C ASP A 88 3.75 12.80 16.38
N TYR A 89 2.91 12.20 15.50
CA TYR A 89 2.30 12.93 14.41
C TYR A 89 1.22 13.91 14.92
N ASN A 90 1.47 15.19 14.72
CA ASN A 90 0.59 16.30 15.11
C ASN A 90 0.37 17.29 13.93
N GLY A 91 0.09 16.75 12.76
CA GLY A 91 -0.10 17.57 11.56
C GLY A 91 1.15 18.36 11.18
N GLU A 92 0.99 19.67 10.92
CA GLU A 92 2.07 20.54 10.45
C GLU A 92 3.15 20.83 11.53
N ASP A 93 2.81 20.67 12.81
CA ASP A 93 3.74 20.89 13.92
C ASP A 93 4.63 19.66 14.23
N SER A 94 4.53 18.62 13.43
CA SER A 94 5.28 17.38 13.64
C SER A 94 6.77 17.56 13.33
N VAL A 95 7.61 16.89 14.15
CA VAL A 95 9.07 16.90 13.96
C VAL A 95 9.48 15.70 13.13
N ALA A 96 10.11 15.96 11.98
CA ALA A 96 10.66 14.93 11.13
C ALA A 96 12.10 14.56 11.57
N ILE A 97 12.41 13.28 11.48
CA ILE A 97 13.74 12.70 11.74
C ILE A 97 14.42 12.29 10.43
N ALA A 98 15.73 12.16 10.45
CA ALA A 98 16.49 11.68 9.29
C ALA A 98 16.33 10.17 9.07
N LEU A 99 16.61 9.71 7.85
CA LEU A 99 16.57 8.28 7.50
C LEU A 99 17.46 7.41 8.40
N SER A 100 18.58 7.95 8.91
CA SER A 100 19.47 7.23 9.82
C SER A 100 18.92 6.99 11.21
N GLU A 101 17.84 7.67 11.58
CA GLU A 101 17.21 7.62 12.91
C GLU A 101 15.95 6.75 12.94
N VAL A 102 15.49 6.28 11.77
CA VAL A 102 14.30 5.42 11.70
C VAL A 102 14.56 4.07 12.35
N LYS A 103 13.52 3.47 12.89
CA LYS A 103 13.55 2.16 13.50
C LYS A 103 12.70 1.15 12.73
N LYS A 104 13.11 -0.11 12.81
CA LYS A 104 12.37 -1.21 12.22
C LYS A 104 11.02 -1.40 12.91
N GLU A 105 9.99 -1.73 12.12
CA GLU A 105 8.61 -2.01 12.54
C GLU A 105 7.84 -0.80 13.13
N GLU A 106 8.44 0.39 13.17
CA GLU A 106 7.73 1.63 13.49
C GLU A 106 7.09 2.23 12.22
N ASN A 107 5.97 2.93 12.40
CA ASN A 107 5.21 3.55 11.32
C ASN A 107 5.54 5.04 11.21
N TYR A 108 5.70 5.55 9.99
CA TYR A 108 6.16 6.90 9.72
C TYR A 108 5.35 7.56 8.61
N ALA A 109 5.05 8.85 8.75
CA ALA A 109 4.65 9.68 7.62
C ALA A 109 5.89 10.11 6.82
N VAL A 110 5.76 10.09 5.49
CA VAL A 110 6.88 10.37 4.58
C VAL A 110 6.92 11.85 4.23
N VAL A 111 8.07 12.46 4.43
CA VAL A 111 8.40 13.84 4.06
C VAL A 111 9.52 13.81 3.02
N ILE A 112 9.39 14.57 1.96
CA ILE A 112 10.37 14.61 0.87
C ILE A 112 10.84 16.03 0.56
N SER A 113 12.10 16.11 0.13
CA SER A 113 12.60 17.28 -0.60
C SER A 113 13.17 16.80 -1.93
N THR A 114 12.80 17.46 -3.02
CA THR A 114 13.15 17.03 -4.38
C THR A 114 13.86 18.13 -5.15
N ASN A 115 14.64 17.75 -6.15
CA ASN A 115 15.24 18.67 -7.11
C ASN A 115 14.20 19.35 -8.02
N GLY A 116 12.96 18.88 -8.04
CA GLY A 116 11.81 19.51 -8.71
C GLY A 116 11.21 20.68 -7.96
N GLY A 117 11.72 21.03 -6.76
CA GLY A 117 11.32 22.23 -6.00
C GLY A 117 10.38 21.97 -4.83
N LEU A 118 10.12 20.71 -4.48
CA LEU A 118 9.42 20.41 -3.23
C LEU A 118 10.42 20.48 -2.06
N TRP A 119 10.05 21.20 -1.02
CA TRP A 119 10.87 21.35 0.19
C TRP A 119 10.08 20.88 1.41
N ARG A 120 10.59 19.82 2.08
CA ARG A 120 9.97 19.20 3.25
C ARG A 120 8.47 18.97 3.07
N TYR A 121 8.12 18.45 1.90
CA TYR A 121 6.73 18.22 1.50
C TYR A 121 6.21 16.92 2.13
N LEU A 122 5.13 17.03 2.90
CA LEU A 122 4.42 15.89 3.46
C LEU A 122 3.54 15.24 2.38
N ILE A 123 3.92 14.06 1.89
CA ILE A 123 3.18 13.35 0.83
C ILE A 123 1.79 12.92 1.32
N GLY A 124 1.65 12.67 2.62
CA GLY A 124 0.43 12.16 3.23
C GLY A 124 0.34 10.63 3.25
N ASP A 125 1.34 9.91 2.75
CA ASP A 125 1.44 8.47 2.87
C ASP A 125 2.21 8.07 4.12
N THR A 126 1.87 6.88 4.66
CA THR A 126 2.58 6.28 5.78
C THR A 126 3.28 5.00 5.36
N VAL A 127 4.47 4.78 5.91
CA VAL A 127 5.30 3.61 5.64
C VAL A 127 5.87 3.03 6.92
N LYS A 128 6.16 1.74 6.88
CA LYS A 128 6.87 1.02 7.95
C LYS A 128 8.17 0.46 7.40
N PHE A 129 9.27 0.60 8.14
CA PHE A 129 10.54 -0.01 7.76
C PHE A 129 10.57 -1.48 8.18
N THR A 130 10.81 -2.35 7.21
CA THR A 130 10.97 -3.80 7.42
C THR A 130 12.44 -4.23 7.45
N SER A 131 13.33 -3.40 6.87
CA SER A 131 14.78 -3.56 6.91
C SER A 131 15.46 -2.20 6.89
N LEU A 132 16.65 -2.11 7.53
CA LEU A 132 17.48 -0.90 7.54
C LEU A 132 18.77 -1.05 6.72
N ALA A 133 19.08 -2.26 6.24
CA ALA A 133 20.24 -2.53 5.39
C ALA A 133 19.95 -3.69 4.41
N PRO A 134 19.55 -3.44 3.16
CA PRO A 134 19.15 -2.14 2.61
C PRO A 134 17.84 -1.63 3.25
N TYR A 135 17.56 -0.35 3.10
CA TYR A 135 16.28 0.22 3.56
C TYR A 135 15.13 -0.34 2.73
N ARG A 136 14.24 -1.04 3.41
CA ARG A 136 13.01 -1.58 2.83
C ARG A 136 11.80 -1.11 3.60
N ILE A 137 10.75 -0.78 2.88
CA ILE A 137 9.52 -0.24 3.44
C ILE A 137 8.30 -1.05 2.97
N ARG A 138 7.22 -0.92 3.73
CA ARG A 138 5.85 -1.22 3.30
C ARG A 138 5.01 0.02 3.43
N ILE A 139 4.13 0.26 2.47
CA ILE A 139 3.11 1.30 2.56
C ILE A 139 2.04 0.78 3.53
N THR A 140 1.73 1.57 4.55
CA THR A 140 0.77 1.21 5.60
C THR A 140 -0.54 1.97 5.48
N GLY A 141 -0.56 3.07 4.70
CA GLY A 141 -1.77 3.85 4.48
C GLY A 141 -1.49 5.32 4.22
N ARG A 142 -2.38 6.16 4.74
CA ARG A 142 -2.27 7.62 4.63
C ARG A 142 -2.50 8.29 5.98
N THR A 143 -1.85 9.44 6.19
CA THR A 143 -1.97 10.25 7.42
C THR A 143 -3.41 10.70 7.70
N LYS A 144 -4.24 10.88 6.67
CA LYS A 144 -5.65 11.28 6.77
C LYS A 144 -6.64 10.11 6.89
N HIS A 145 -6.18 8.87 6.71
CA HIS A 145 -7.02 7.67 6.79
C HIS A 145 -6.77 6.88 8.08
N HIS A 146 -6.45 7.59 9.12
CA HIS A 146 -6.25 7.07 10.45
C HIS A 146 -7.61 7.08 11.15
N ILE A 147 -8.16 5.91 11.44
CA ILE A 147 -9.38 5.82 12.24
C ILE A 147 -8.94 5.63 13.69
N ASN A 148 -8.96 6.72 14.45
CA ASN A 148 -8.70 6.72 15.89
C ASN A 148 -9.90 7.32 16.62
N VAL A 149 -11.06 6.66 16.48
CA VAL A 149 -12.33 7.17 17.06
C VAL A 149 -12.51 6.72 18.49
N PHE A 150 -11.95 5.56 18.86
CA PHE A 150 -12.10 4.94 20.18
C PHE A 150 -10.77 4.81 20.95
N GLY A 151 -9.69 5.47 20.47
CA GLY A 151 -8.35 5.38 21.08
C GLY A 151 -7.51 4.22 20.56
N GLU A 152 -7.97 3.53 19.51
CA GLU A 152 -7.21 2.52 18.78
C GLU A 152 -6.57 3.12 17.51
N GLU A 153 -5.37 2.71 17.20
CA GLU A 153 -4.72 3.04 15.95
C GLU A 153 -5.12 2.05 14.85
N LEU A 154 -6.35 2.15 14.33
CA LEU A 154 -6.78 1.32 13.22
C LEU A 154 -6.23 1.90 11.91
N ILE A 155 -5.22 1.26 11.37
CA ILE A 155 -4.66 1.61 10.06
C ILE A 155 -5.33 0.76 8.95
N ILE A 156 -5.28 1.25 7.71
CA ILE A 156 -5.86 0.56 6.54
C ILE A 156 -5.40 -0.90 6.46
N GLU A 157 -4.16 -1.20 6.83
CA GLU A 157 -3.58 -2.56 6.81
C GLU A 157 -4.40 -3.55 7.66
N ASN A 158 -4.93 -3.12 8.79
CA ASN A 158 -5.79 -3.94 9.66
C ASN A 158 -7.13 -4.27 8.97
N ALA A 159 -7.76 -3.29 8.32
CA ALA A 159 -9.00 -3.49 7.57
C ALA A 159 -8.79 -4.44 6.38
N GLU A 160 -7.71 -4.27 5.63
CA GLU A 160 -7.36 -5.12 4.47
C GLU A 160 -7.07 -6.56 4.88
N GLU A 161 -6.40 -6.79 6.00
CA GLU A 161 -6.16 -8.14 6.53
C GLU A 161 -7.46 -8.80 6.96
N ALA A 162 -8.33 -8.09 7.66
CA ALA A 162 -9.67 -8.56 8.04
C ALA A 162 -10.50 -8.93 6.81
N LEU A 163 -10.53 -8.08 5.79
CA LEU A 163 -11.22 -8.32 4.53
C LEU A 163 -10.66 -9.54 3.79
N LYS A 164 -9.34 -9.69 3.72
CA LYS A 164 -8.69 -10.87 3.12
C LYS A 164 -9.12 -12.17 3.79
N LEU A 165 -9.16 -12.17 5.13
CA LEU A 165 -9.63 -13.33 5.90
C LEU A 165 -11.12 -13.62 5.66
N ALA A 166 -11.94 -12.58 5.64
CA ALA A 166 -13.38 -12.70 5.36
C ALA A 166 -13.64 -13.25 3.95
N CYS A 167 -12.98 -12.71 2.93
CA CYS A 167 -13.07 -13.19 1.56
C CYS A 167 -12.65 -14.65 1.41
N LYS A 168 -11.57 -15.04 2.09
CA LYS A 168 -11.12 -16.44 2.11
C LYS A 168 -12.16 -17.38 2.70
N LYS A 169 -12.81 -16.99 3.80
CA LYS A 169 -13.86 -17.78 4.48
C LYS A 169 -15.15 -17.86 3.67
N THR A 170 -15.58 -16.75 3.08
CA THR A 170 -16.88 -16.64 2.39
C THR A 170 -16.78 -16.96 0.89
N LYS A 171 -15.56 -17.08 0.33
CA LYS A 171 -15.28 -17.18 -1.11
C LYS A 171 -15.81 -15.96 -1.90
N ALA A 172 -16.00 -14.84 -1.23
CA ALA A 172 -16.43 -13.59 -1.84
C ALA A 172 -15.26 -12.92 -2.60
N THR A 173 -15.63 -12.08 -3.56
CA THR A 173 -14.72 -11.22 -4.30
C THR A 173 -15.11 -9.78 -4.02
N ILE A 174 -14.15 -8.95 -3.58
CA ILE A 174 -14.35 -7.53 -3.32
C ILE A 174 -13.96 -6.75 -4.56
N THR A 175 -14.79 -5.79 -4.96
CA THR A 175 -14.50 -4.82 -6.02
C THR A 175 -14.06 -3.49 -5.43
N ASP A 176 -14.63 -3.09 -4.30
CA ASP A 176 -14.34 -1.87 -3.56
C ASP A 176 -14.86 -2.00 -2.13
N TYR A 177 -14.36 -1.20 -1.21
CA TYR A 177 -14.82 -1.18 0.19
C TYR A 177 -14.64 0.19 0.84
N THR A 178 -15.42 0.43 1.87
CA THR A 178 -15.30 1.57 2.79
C THR A 178 -15.36 1.05 4.21
N VAL A 179 -14.59 1.66 5.10
CA VAL A 179 -14.61 1.36 6.54
C VAL A 179 -14.99 2.63 7.29
N GLY A 180 -15.94 2.51 8.20
CA GLY A 180 -16.37 3.61 9.05
C GLY A 180 -16.64 3.18 10.49
N PRO A 181 -16.59 4.12 11.45
CA PRO A 181 -16.90 3.83 12.85
C PRO A 181 -18.40 3.69 13.05
N ILE A 182 -18.81 2.68 13.81
CA ILE A 182 -20.15 2.59 14.41
C ILE A 182 -20.03 3.05 15.85
N PHE A 183 -20.65 4.17 16.18
CA PHE A 183 -20.59 4.74 17.52
C PHE A 183 -21.40 3.92 18.54
N MET A 184 -21.00 4.02 19.82
CA MET A 184 -21.73 3.39 20.92
C MET A 184 -23.16 3.92 21.01
N ASP A 185 -24.11 3.01 21.04
CA ASP A 185 -25.53 3.32 21.28
C ASP A 185 -25.99 2.57 22.52
N GLY A 186 -25.86 3.24 23.67
CA GLY A 186 -26.35 2.87 25.03
C GLY A 186 -26.18 1.42 25.50
N LYS A 187 -26.22 0.44 24.64
CA LYS A 187 -26.08 -1.01 24.90
C LYS A 187 -25.08 -1.75 24.03
N LYS A 188 -24.58 -1.12 22.97
CA LYS A 188 -23.62 -1.74 22.06
C LYS A 188 -22.27 -1.05 22.20
N GLN A 189 -21.20 -1.83 22.21
CA GLN A 189 -19.84 -1.31 22.12
C GLN A 189 -19.62 -0.69 20.75
N GLY A 190 -18.78 0.34 20.66
CA GLY A 190 -18.33 0.88 19.39
C GLY A 190 -17.57 -0.17 18.58
N SER A 191 -17.69 -0.11 17.26
CA SER A 191 -17.02 -1.03 16.32
C SER A 191 -16.71 -0.32 15.01
N HIS A 192 -15.99 -0.99 14.15
CA HIS A 192 -15.77 -0.56 12.76
C HIS A 192 -16.49 -1.52 11.81
N GLU A 193 -17.16 -0.97 10.80
CA GLU A 193 -17.86 -1.70 9.74
C GLU A 193 -17.38 -1.26 8.34
#